data_4de09bf9563527cf3e6665bafd62de0a
#
_entry.id   4de09bf9563527cf3e6665bafd62de0a
#
_cell.length_a   1.000
_cell.length_b   1.000
_cell.length_c   1.000
_cell.angle_alpha   90.00
_cell.angle_beta   90.00
_cell.angle_gamma   90.00
#
_symmetry.space_group_name_H-M   'P 1'
#
loop_
_entity.id
_entity.type
_entity.pdbx_description
1 polymer ?
#
loop_
_entity_poly.entity_id
_entity_poly.type
_entity_poly.pdbx_seq_one_letter_code
_entity_poly.pdbx_strand_id
1 'polypeptide(L)' 'IQKAYEISIDIPDEPGTIATTATLLALNNVSIKNIGIIHNREFEEGVLKIMLYDDESAKKATKILRDKNYTVYERK' A
#
# COMPACT_ATOMS: atom_id res chain seq x y z
N ILE A 1 -14.94 5.64 -17.46
CA ILE A 1 -14.76 5.16 -16.09
C ILE A 1 -13.29 4.79 -15.91
N GLN A 2 -12.63 5.50 -15.01
CA GLN A 2 -11.26 5.20 -14.72
C GLN A 2 -11.18 4.04 -13.72
N LYS A 3 -10.39 3.05 -14.08
CA LYS A 3 -10.16 1.91 -13.22
C LYS A 3 -9.18 2.30 -12.12
N ALA A 4 -9.53 2.04 -10.88
CA ALA A 4 -8.64 2.31 -9.77
C ALA A 4 -7.71 1.11 -9.55
N TYR A 5 -6.42 1.38 -9.49
CA TYR A 5 -5.41 0.36 -9.17
C TYR A 5 -5.00 0.58 -7.72
N GLU A 6 -5.70 -0.08 -6.82
CA GLU A 6 -5.54 0.15 -5.40
C GLU A 6 -5.13 -1.13 -4.68
N ILE A 7 -4.18 -0.98 -3.76
CA ILE A 7 -3.85 -2.04 -2.82
C ILE A 7 -3.99 -1.49 -1.41
N SER A 8 -4.27 -2.38 -0.48
CA SER A 8 -4.36 -2.03 0.94
C SER A 8 -3.44 -2.91 1.74
N ILE A 9 -2.79 -2.36 2.73
CA ILE A 9 -1.96 -3.14 3.64
C ILE A 9 -2.35 -2.86 5.07
N ASP A 10 -2.32 -3.91 5.89
CA ASP A 10 -2.46 -3.75 7.33
C ASP A 10 -1.16 -3.17 7.85
N ILE A 11 -1.26 -2.09 8.59
CA ILE A 11 -0.07 -1.45 9.15
C ILE A 11 -0.06 -1.60 10.66
N PRO A 12 1.07 -2.01 11.22
CA PRO A 12 1.21 -1.99 12.66
C PRO A 12 1.24 -0.54 13.13
N ASP A 13 0.84 -0.32 14.38
CA ASP A 13 0.88 1.01 14.98
C ASP A 13 2.33 1.36 15.34
N GLU A 14 3.13 1.57 14.31
CA GLU A 14 4.54 1.90 14.43
C GLU A 14 4.86 3.21 13.72
N PRO A 15 5.70 4.05 14.33
CA PRO A 15 6.13 5.28 13.67
C PRO A 15 6.86 5.00 12.36
N GLY A 16 6.59 5.82 11.37
CA GLY A 16 7.33 5.78 10.11
C GLY A 16 6.88 4.72 9.10
N THR A 17 5.80 3.99 9.36
CA THR A 17 5.33 2.95 8.42
C THR A 17 5.05 3.50 7.03
N ILE A 18 4.43 4.69 6.93
CA ILE A 18 4.17 5.32 5.64
C ILE A 18 5.47 5.64 4.92
N ALA A 19 6.43 6.23 5.63
CA ALA A 19 7.72 6.59 5.05
C ALA A 19 8.48 5.34 4.58
N THR A 20 8.49 4.29 5.39
CA THR A 20 9.15 3.03 5.04
C THR A 20 8.53 2.41 3.80
N THR A 21 7.20 2.34 3.76
CA THR A 21 6.47 1.76 2.63
C THR A 21 6.69 2.57 1.35
N ALA A 22 6.56 3.88 1.44
CA ALA A 22 6.75 4.75 0.28
C ALA A 22 8.18 4.68 -0.25
N THR A 23 9.16 4.66 0.64
CA THR A 23 10.58 4.55 0.25
C THR A 23 10.86 3.22 -0.43
N LEU A 24 10.33 2.13 0.13
CA LEU A 24 10.51 0.80 -0.44
C LEU A 24 9.98 0.73 -1.88
N LEU A 25 8.81 1.28 -2.12
CA LEU A 25 8.22 1.28 -3.47
C LEU A 25 9.02 2.20 -4.40
N ALA A 26 9.45 3.36 -3.92
CA ALA A 26 10.25 4.28 -4.72
C ALA A 26 11.58 3.67 -5.14
N LEU A 27 12.25 2.94 -4.24
CA LEU A 27 13.52 2.27 -4.54
C LEU A 27 13.35 1.18 -5.60
N ASN A 28 12.15 0.67 -5.76
CA ASN A 28 11.84 -0.36 -6.76
C ASN A 28 11.15 0.24 -7.99
N ASN A 29 11.25 1.54 -8.17
CA ASN A 29 10.71 2.26 -9.34
C ASN A 29 9.18 2.15 -9.48
N VAL A 30 8.48 2.02 -8.35
CA VAL A 30 7.02 2.04 -8.35
C VAL A 30 6.56 3.44 -7.99
N SER A 31 5.84 4.08 -8.89
CA SER A 31 5.28 5.41 -8.67
C SER A 31 3.93 5.31 -7.97
N ILE A 32 3.79 6.06 -6.90
CA ILE A 32 2.55 6.10 -6.13
C ILE A 32 1.71 7.29 -6.57
N LYS A 33 0.45 7.04 -6.93
CA LYS A 33 -0.47 8.10 -7.32
C LYS A 33 -1.06 8.78 -6.09
N ASN A 34 -1.40 7.98 -5.08
CA ASN A 34 -1.97 8.49 -3.85
C ASN A 34 -1.72 7.49 -2.73
N ILE A 35 -1.59 7.97 -1.52
CA ILE A 35 -1.39 7.13 -0.34
C ILE A 35 -2.12 7.76 0.84
N GLY A 36 -2.80 6.94 1.62
CA GLY A 36 -3.52 7.44 2.78
C GLY A 36 -3.79 6.36 3.80
N ILE A 37 -4.01 6.78 5.03
CA ILE A 37 -4.34 5.88 6.13
C ILE A 37 -5.83 5.95 6.42
N ILE A 38 -6.44 4.78 6.60
CA ILE A 38 -7.79 4.67 7.09
C ILE A 38 -7.72 3.99 8.46
N HIS A 39 -8.21 4.67 9.48
CA HIS A 39 -8.29 4.10 10.81
C HIS A 39 -9.62 3.40 11.01
N ASN A 40 -9.55 2.17 11.50
CA ASN A 40 -10.74 1.45 11.93
C ASN A 40 -10.85 1.61 13.45
N ARG A 41 -11.85 2.39 13.89
CA ARG A 41 -12.03 2.70 15.30
C ARG A 41 -12.36 1.49 16.17
N GLU A 42 -12.99 0.47 15.57
CA GLU A 42 -13.38 -0.72 16.33
C GLU A 42 -12.20 -1.60 16.74
N PHE A 43 -11.17 -1.64 15.90
CA PHE A 43 -10.05 -2.56 16.09
C PHE A 43 -8.73 -1.87 16.37
N GLU A 44 -8.72 -0.55 16.45
CA GLU A 44 -7.52 0.27 16.64
C GLU A 44 -6.40 -0.02 15.62
N GLU A 45 -6.76 -0.66 14.51
CA GLU A 45 -5.82 -0.98 13.45
C GLU A 45 -5.94 0.00 12.31
N GLY A 46 -4.81 0.35 11.73
CA GLY A 46 -4.78 1.19 10.54
C GLY A 46 -4.65 0.35 9.28
N VAL A 47 -5.24 0.85 8.22
CA VAL A 47 -5.06 0.29 6.89
C VAL A 47 -4.48 1.37 6.01
N LEU A 48 -3.38 1.06 5.35
CA LEU A 48 -2.75 1.97 4.40
C LEU A 48 -3.27 1.64 3.01
N LYS A 49 -3.90 2.63 2.37
CA LYS A 49 -4.34 2.50 0.98
C LYS A 49 -3.34 3.14 0.06
N ILE A 50 -2.91 2.41 -0.95
CA ILE A 50 -1.96 2.89 -1.94
C ILE A 50 -2.61 2.78 -3.31
N MET A 51 -2.71 3.92 -4.01
CA MET A 51 -3.22 3.95 -5.37
C MET A 51 -2.05 4.07 -6.33
N LEU A 52 -2.08 3.24 -7.36
CA LEU A 52 -1.02 3.17 -8.35
C LEU A 52 -1.58 3.55 -9.72
N TYR A 53 -0.70 3.69 -10.70
CA TYR A 53 -1.09 4.20 -12.02
C TYR A 53 -1.60 3.13 -12.97
N ASP A 54 -1.16 1.88 -12.78
CA ASP A 54 -1.54 0.79 -13.68
C ASP A 54 -1.47 -0.57 -12.96
N ASP A 55 -1.96 -1.58 -13.65
CA ASP A 55 -2.03 -2.94 -13.10
C ASP A 55 -0.66 -3.54 -12.83
N GLU A 56 0.29 -3.27 -13.71
CA GLU A 56 1.66 -3.77 -13.56
C GLU A 56 2.30 -3.22 -12.29
N SER A 57 2.13 -1.92 -12.04
CA SER A 57 2.64 -1.29 -10.82
C SER A 57 1.98 -1.86 -9.58
N ALA A 58 0.66 -2.13 -9.63
CA ALA A 58 -0.06 -2.73 -8.51
C ALA A 58 0.45 -4.12 -8.19
N LYS A 59 0.69 -4.94 -9.20
CA LYS A 59 1.23 -6.29 -9.02
C LYS A 59 2.64 -6.26 -8.46
N LYS A 60 3.46 -5.36 -8.99
CA LYS A 60 4.84 -5.20 -8.53
C LYS A 60 4.89 -4.74 -7.08
N ALA A 61 4.08 -3.74 -6.73
CA ALA A 61 4.00 -3.25 -5.36
C ALA A 61 3.54 -4.34 -4.40
N THR A 62 2.53 -5.11 -4.78
CA THR A 62 2.03 -6.21 -3.97
C THR A 62 3.13 -7.23 -3.67
N LYS A 63 3.89 -7.61 -4.67
CA LYS A 63 4.98 -8.57 -4.49
C LYS A 63 6.06 -8.02 -3.56
N ILE A 64 6.48 -6.78 -3.78
CA ILE A 64 7.51 -6.14 -2.98
C ILE A 64 7.09 -6.09 -1.51
N LEU A 65 5.86 -5.69 -1.24
CA LEU A 65 5.36 -5.56 0.12
C LEU A 65 5.16 -6.92 0.79
N ARG A 66 4.66 -7.91 0.05
CA ARG A 66 4.52 -9.27 0.60
C ARG A 66 5.87 -9.89 0.94
N ASP A 67 6.89 -9.61 0.12
CA ASP A 67 8.25 -10.08 0.38
C ASP A 67 8.83 -9.50 1.68
N LYS A 68 8.30 -8.37 2.13
CA LYS A 68 8.69 -7.74 3.40
C LYS A 68 7.72 -8.07 4.54
N ASN A 69 6.90 -9.11 4.35
CA ASN A 69 5.97 -9.63 5.35
C ASN A 69 4.78 -8.71 5.67
N TYR A 70 4.45 -7.81 4.76
CA TYR A 70 3.20 -7.04 4.88
C TYR A 70 2.04 -7.88 4.36
N THR A 71 0.89 -7.76 5.02
CA THR A 71 -0.34 -8.37 4.52
C THR A 71 -0.96 -7.41 3.52
N VAL A 72 -1.05 -7.83 2.27
CA VAL A 72 -1.51 -6.97 1.17
C VAL A 72 -2.81 -7.51 0.59
N TYR A 73 -3.78 -6.62 0.45
CA TYR A 73 -5.07 -6.91 -0.17
C TYR A 73 -5.16 -6.16 -1.48
N GLU A 74 -5.39 -6.86 -2.56
CA GLU A 74 -5.60 -6.26 -3.88
C GLU A 74 -7.07 -5.97 -4.09
N ARG A 75 -7.37 -4.79 -4.60
CA ARG A 75 -8.72 -4.44 -5.00
C ARG A 75 -8.88 -4.75 -6.49
N LYS A 76 -9.82 -5.63 -6.76
CA LYS A 76 -10.16 -5.99 -8.14
C LYS A 76 -11.31 -5.17 -8.67
#